data_89f92636d57688fa7d7ed6ea3b094a77
#
_entry.id   89f92636d57688fa7d7ed6ea3b094a77
#
_cell.length_a   1.000
_cell.length_b   1.000
_cell.length_c   1.000
_cell.angle_alpha   90.00
_cell.angle_beta   90.00
_cell.angle_gamma   90.00
#
_symmetry.space_group_name_H-M   'P 1'
#
loop_
_entity.id
_entity.type
_entity.pdbx_description
1 polymer ?
#
loop_
_entity_poly.entity_id
_entity_poly.type
_entity_poly.pdbx_seq_one_letter_code
_entity_poly.pdbx_strand_id
1 'polypeptide(L)'
;RHGVGTFVSSNKFMPAFEPIISLTYSLERLGLEIRNVIISSGLEYPKGELAENFPRDEKIGRLSRLRLAGGETVAIEDSYFTKELYKTVRSLDPSKSVAHAILDSDGIDVDKIDMKIVLRPPTAKEQKQLRLSPGERVAQLTRWTFSADRAINYVRFVMRERLIHTPFGE
;
A
#
# COMPACT_ATOMS: atom_id res chain seq x y z
N ARG A 1 8.14 -21.96 2.79
CA ARG A 1 7.19 -20.83 2.71
C ARG A 1 7.12 -20.19 4.09
N HIS A 2 7.80 -19.07 4.28
CA HIS A 2 7.73 -18.32 5.53
C HIS A 2 6.87 -17.08 5.28
N GLY A 3 5.60 -17.17 5.60
CA GLY A 3 4.70 -16.01 5.70
C GLY A 3 4.79 -15.47 7.11
N VAL A 4 4.93 -14.15 7.27
CA VAL A 4 5.03 -13.48 8.59
C VAL A 4 3.67 -13.38 9.28
N GLY A 5 2.60 -13.80 8.66
CA GLY A 5 1.25 -13.88 9.24
C GLY A 5 0.22 -13.01 8.53
N THR A 6 -1.03 -13.29 8.81
CA THR A 6 -2.20 -12.48 8.43
C THR A 6 -2.73 -11.81 9.67
N PHE A 7 -2.87 -10.49 9.64
CA PHE A 7 -3.40 -9.71 10.75
C PHE A 7 -4.79 -9.18 10.39
N VAL A 8 -5.76 -9.43 11.25
CA VAL A 8 -7.11 -8.85 11.19
C VAL A 8 -7.24 -7.87 12.35
N SER A 9 -7.54 -6.62 12.08
CA SER A 9 -7.72 -5.60 13.11
C SER A 9 -9.13 -5.02 13.08
N SER A 10 -9.73 -4.86 14.23
CA SER A 10 -10.98 -4.12 14.43
C SER A 10 -10.68 -2.68 14.88
N ASN A 11 -11.61 -1.76 14.61
CA ASN A 11 -11.52 -0.29 14.73
C ASN A 11 -10.96 0.29 16.05
N LYS A 12 -10.92 -0.49 17.14
CA LYS A 12 -10.44 -0.03 18.46
C LYS A 12 -8.92 0.11 18.60
N PHE A 13 -8.13 -0.31 17.59
CA PHE A 13 -6.66 -0.36 17.65
C PHE A 13 -5.96 0.53 16.64
N MET A 14 -6.68 1.45 15.99
CA MET A 14 -6.16 2.29 14.91
C MET A 14 -4.84 3.04 15.25
N PRO A 15 -4.66 3.68 16.42
CA PRO A 15 -3.44 4.42 16.71
C PRO A 15 -2.17 3.56 16.75
N ALA A 16 -2.28 2.29 17.17
CA ALA A 16 -1.15 1.37 17.23
C ALA A 16 -0.73 0.81 15.85
N PHE A 17 -1.60 0.95 14.84
CA PHE A 17 -1.37 0.41 13.48
C PHE A 17 -0.98 1.48 12.46
N GLU A 18 -0.97 2.76 12.81
CA GLU A 18 -0.58 3.83 11.87
C GLU A 18 0.75 3.58 11.14
N PRO A 19 1.82 3.12 11.80
CA PRO A 19 3.08 2.80 11.13
C PRO A 19 2.94 1.69 10.09
N ILE A 20 2.03 0.73 10.33
CA ILE A 20 1.78 -0.41 9.44
C ILE A 20 0.85 0.01 8.29
N ILE A 21 -0.05 0.97 8.54
CA ILE A 21 -1.01 1.46 7.56
C ILE A 21 -0.36 2.43 6.57
N SER A 22 0.56 3.25 7.03
CA SER A 22 1.20 4.28 6.21
C SER A 22 2.72 4.12 6.15
N LEU A 23 3.22 3.62 5.02
CA LEU A 23 4.66 3.61 4.75
C LEU A 23 5.26 5.03 4.79
N THR A 24 4.51 6.04 4.35
CA THR A 24 4.91 7.46 4.43
C THR A 24 5.21 7.84 5.88
N TYR A 25 4.25 7.63 6.76
CA TYR A 25 4.39 7.95 8.18
C TYR A 25 5.60 7.26 8.82
N SER A 26 5.79 5.98 8.51
CA SER A 26 6.92 5.21 9.05
C SER A 26 8.27 5.77 8.60
N LEU A 27 8.40 6.16 7.34
CA LEU A 27 9.64 6.70 6.80
C LEU A 27 9.89 8.15 7.26
N GLU A 28 8.85 8.97 7.39
CA GLU A 28 8.94 10.34 7.91
C GLU A 28 9.40 10.35 9.38
N ARG A 29 8.95 9.39 10.20
CA ARG A 29 9.46 9.25 11.58
C ARG A 29 10.93 8.93 11.66
N LEU A 30 11.51 8.34 10.62
CA LEU A 30 12.95 8.12 10.49
C LEU A 30 13.69 9.36 9.97
N GLY A 31 13.01 10.51 9.84
CA GLY A 31 13.60 11.76 9.34
C GLY A 31 13.90 11.74 7.84
N LEU A 32 13.31 10.82 7.08
CA LEU A 32 13.54 10.69 5.65
C LEU A 32 12.55 11.55 4.86
N GLU A 33 13.07 12.34 3.94
CA GLU A 33 12.24 13.05 2.96
C GLU A 33 11.64 12.05 1.98
N ILE A 34 10.30 12.02 1.91
CA ILE A 34 9.57 11.10 1.04
C ILE A 34 9.14 11.83 -0.22
N ARG A 35 9.45 11.24 -1.36
CA ARG A 35 8.94 11.64 -2.67
C ARG A 35 8.20 10.49 -3.33
N ASN A 36 7.15 10.84 -4.05
CA ASN A 36 6.36 9.89 -4.81
C ASN A 36 6.40 10.24 -6.29
N VAL A 37 6.75 9.25 -7.11
CA VAL A 37 6.70 9.38 -8.56
C VAL A 37 5.54 8.54 -9.07
N ILE A 38 4.53 9.18 -9.64
CA ILE A 38 3.39 8.48 -10.26
C ILE A 38 3.89 7.80 -11.53
N ILE A 39 3.72 6.49 -11.61
CA ILE A 39 4.03 5.68 -12.80
C ILE A 39 2.82 5.67 -13.73
N SER A 40 1.64 5.42 -13.18
CA SER A 40 0.38 5.37 -13.93
C SER A 40 -0.81 5.56 -12.99
N SER A 41 -1.90 6.07 -13.55
CA SER A 41 -3.19 6.15 -12.87
C SER A 41 -4.31 6.00 -13.92
N GLY A 42 -5.48 5.52 -13.50
CA GLY A 42 -6.61 5.34 -14.40
C GLY A 42 -7.72 4.49 -13.81
N LEU A 43 -8.69 4.17 -14.66
CA LEU A 43 -9.80 3.27 -14.33
C LEU A 43 -9.66 1.98 -15.13
N GLU A 44 -9.81 0.84 -14.47
CA GLU A 44 -9.75 -0.49 -15.08
C GLU A 44 -10.76 -1.44 -14.42
N TYR A 45 -11.08 -2.55 -15.08
CA TYR A 45 -11.87 -3.60 -14.47
C TYR A 45 -10.98 -4.48 -13.56
N PRO A 46 -11.49 -4.90 -12.38
CA PRO A 46 -10.73 -5.75 -11.49
C PRO A 46 -10.45 -7.12 -12.12
N LYS A 47 -9.22 -7.63 -11.94
CA LYS A 47 -8.76 -8.92 -12.45
C LYS A 47 -8.01 -9.68 -11.37
N GLY A 48 -7.97 -11.02 -11.50
CA GLY A 48 -7.26 -11.88 -10.56
C GLY A 48 -7.73 -11.66 -9.12
N GLU A 49 -6.79 -11.46 -8.21
CA GLU A 49 -7.02 -11.22 -6.78
C GLU A 49 -7.98 -10.03 -6.51
N LEU A 50 -7.93 -8.99 -7.35
CA LEU A 50 -8.82 -7.82 -7.18
C LEU A 50 -10.29 -8.19 -7.38
N ALA A 51 -10.59 -9.13 -8.27
CA ALA A 51 -11.94 -9.59 -8.55
C ALA A 51 -12.54 -10.52 -7.47
N GLU A 52 -11.78 -10.81 -6.41
CA GLU A 52 -12.28 -11.54 -5.24
C GLU A 52 -13.12 -10.65 -4.32
N ASN A 53 -12.80 -9.36 -4.25
CA ASN A 53 -13.45 -8.42 -3.34
C ASN A 53 -14.03 -7.16 -4.02
N PHE A 54 -13.58 -6.81 -5.24
CA PHE A 54 -14.21 -5.75 -6.02
C PHE A 54 -15.22 -6.34 -7.02
N PRO A 55 -16.36 -5.68 -7.27
CA PRO A 55 -17.33 -6.09 -8.28
C PRO A 55 -16.68 -6.17 -9.68
N ARG A 56 -16.89 -7.29 -10.40
CA ARG A 56 -16.24 -7.55 -11.70
C ARG A 56 -16.75 -6.69 -12.84
N ASP A 57 -17.94 -6.18 -12.72
CA ASP A 57 -18.66 -5.35 -13.69
C ASP A 57 -18.51 -3.84 -13.43
N GLU A 58 -17.84 -3.47 -12.36
CA GLU A 58 -17.54 -2.08 -12.02
C GLU A 58 -16.06 -1.76 -12.25
N LYS A 59 -15.79 -0.56 -12.78
CA LYS A 59 -14.41 -0.06 -12.88
C LYS A 59 -13.92 0.42 -11.52
N ILE A 60 -12.71 0.04 -11.20
CA ILE A 60 -11.95 0.49 -10.03
C ILE A 60 -10.88 1.49 -10.46
N GLY A 61 -10.50 2.39 -9.55
CA GLY A 61 -9.37 3.28 -9.75
C GLY A 61 -8.06 2.57 -9.47
N ARG A 62 -7.03 2.86 -10.27
CA ARG A 62 -5.65 2.43 -10.04
C ARG A 62 -4.72 3.61 -9.89
N LEU A 63 -3.81 3.55 -8.95
CA LEU A 63 -2.69 4.46 -8.77
C LEU A 63 -1.42 3.65 -8.52
N SER A 64 -0.44 3.77 -9.42
CA SER A 64 0.87 3.13 -9.30
C SER A 64 1.95 4.17 -9.07
N ARG A 65 2.78 3.99 -8.03
CA ARG A 65 3.81 4.95 -7.63
C ARG A 65 5.12 4.27 -7.29
N LEU A 66 6.23 4.97 -7.53
CA LEU A 66 7.51 4.70 -6.85
C LEU A 66 7.58 5.58 -5.60
N ARG A 67 7.97 4.99 -4.50
CA ARG A 67 8.22 5.67 -3.24
C ARG A 67 9.72 5.84 -3.08
N LEU A 68 10.17 7.09 -2.97
CA LEU A 68 11.57 7.42 -2.79
C LEU A 68 11.80 7.98 -1.38
N ALA A 69 12.89 7.58 -0.76
CA ALA A 69 13.37 8.13 0.50
C ALA A 69 14.85 8.43 0.39
N GLY A 70 15.28 9.64 0.71
CA GLY A 70 16.68 10.06 0.54
C GLY A 70 17.19 9.93 -0.92
N GLY A 71 16.31 10.06 -1.90
CA GLY A 71 16.63 9.94 -3.32
C GLY A 71 16.68 8.51 -3.88
N GLU A 72 16.53 7.48 -3.03
CA GLU A 72 16.48 6.08 -3.46
C GLU A 72 15.04 5.55 -3.53
N THR A 73 14.76 4.69 -4.52
CA THR A 73 13.49 3.97 -4.57
C THR A 73 13.46 2.93 -3.45
N VAL A 74 12.55 3.12 -2.50
CA VAL A 74 12.40 2.23 -1.33
C VAL A 74 11.23 1.26 -1.48
N ALA A 75 10.20 1.64 -2.25
CA ALA A 75 9.06 0.78 -2.51
C ALA A 75 8.38 1.08 -3.86
N ILE A 76 7.74 0.06 -4.40
CA ILE A 76 6.79 0.13 -5.51
C ILE A 76 5.41 -0.03 -4.87
N GLU A 77 4.49 0.87 -5.17
CA GLU A 77 3.13 0.84 -4.65
C GLU A 77 2.14 0.74 -5.81
N ASP A 78 1.28 -0.28 -5.77
CA ASP A 78 0.09 -0.38 -6.61
C ASP A 78 -1.14 -0.33 -5.70
N SER A 79 -1.93 0.72 -5.83
CA SER A 79 -3.14 0.96 -5.04
C SER A 79 -4.37 0.93 -5.93
N TYR A 80 -5.43 0.27 -5.46
CA TYR A 80 -6.71 0.15 -6.15
C TYR A 80 -7.83 0.59 -5.22
N PHE A 81 -8.84 1.24 -5.79
CA PHE A 81 -9.90 1.92 -5.04
C PHE A 81 -11.25 1.71 -5.70
N THR A 82 -12.33 1.75 -4.93
CA THR A 82 -13.64 2.00 -5.52
C THR A 82 -13.58 3.26 -6.37
N LYS A 83 -14.46 3.36 -7.38
CA LYS A 83 -14.49 4.50 -8.30
C LYS A 83 -14.72 5.83 -7.57
N GLU A 84 -15.52 5.81 -6.51
CA GLU A 84 -15.84 6.98 -5.67
C GLU A 84 -14.58 7.45 -4.93
N LEU A 85 -13.92 6.54 -4.22
CA LEU A 85 -12.72 6.85 -3.47
C LEU A 85 -11.56 7.29 -4.39
N TYR A 86 -11.48 6.72 -5.59
CA TYR A 86 -10.49 7.12 -6.57
C TYR A 86 -10.64 8.58 -7.01
N LYS A 87 -11.87 9.12 -7.10
CA LYS A 87 -12.09 10.54 -7.42
C LYS A 87 -11.44 11.44 -6.38
N THR A 88 -11.53 11.09 -5.10
CA THR A 88 -10.87 11.82 -4.00
C THR A 88 -9.36 11.66 -4.08
N VAL A 89 -8.88 10.42 -4.19
CA VAL A 89 -7.44 10.10 -4.18
C VAL A 89 -6.68 10.76 -5.34
N ARG A 90 -7.26 10.77 -6.54
CA ARG A 90 -6.60 11.36 -7.72
C ARG A 90 -6.39 12.86 -7.65
N SER A 91 -7.13 13.57 -6.79
CA SER A 91 -7.02 15.01 -6.58
C SER A 91 -6.07 15.37 -5.43
N LEU A 92 -5.56 14.39 -4.70
CA LEU A 92 -4.61 14.62 -3.63
C LEU A 92 -3.24 15.01 -4.18
N ASP A 93 -2.52 15.79 -3.38
CA ASP A 93 -1.09 15.99 -3.60
C ASP A 93 -0.38 14.62 -3.60
N PRO A 94 0.42 14.30 -4.62
CA PRO A 94 1.14 13.02 -4.70
C PRO A 94 2.04 12.72 -3.49
N SER A 95 2.48 13.74 -2.75
CA SER A 95 3.28 13.58 -1.52
C SER A 95 2.45 13.05 -0.35
N LYS A 96 1.13 13.22 -0.38
CA LYS A 96 0.24 12.83 0.72
C LYS A 96 0.10 11.32 0.85
N SER A 97 -0.12 10.89 2.09
CA SER A 97 -0.46 9.52 2.39
C SER A 97 -1.91 9.22 1.95
N VAL A 98 -2.05 8.26 1.03
CA VAL A 98 -3.37 7.77 0.62
C VAL A 98 -4.11 7.12 1.78
N ALA A 99 -3.39 6.41 2.66
CA ALA A 99 -4.01 5.77 3.83
C ALA A 99 -4.64 6.81 4.76
N HIS A 100 -3.92 7.90 5.06
CA HIS A 100 -4.48 8.98 5.87
C HIS A 100 -5.68 9.64 5.17
N ALA A 101 -5.59 9.88 3.86
CA ALA A 101 -6.71 10.45 3.11
C ALA A 101 -7.96 9.58 3.14
N ILE A 102 -7.81 8.26 3.18
CA ILE A 102 -8.94 7.34 3.35
C ILE A 102 -9.54 7.48 4.75
N LEU A 103 -8.69 7.49 5.78
CA LEU A 103 -9.13 7.60 7.18
C LEU A 103 -9.78 8.96 7.49
N ASP A 104 -9.31 10.02 6.85
CA ASP A 104 -9.80 11.38 7.03
C ASP A 104 -11.00 11.70 6.12
N SER A 105 -11.41 10.76 5.24
CA SER A 105 -12.54 10.99 4.32
C SER A 105 -13.87 10.90 5.07
N ASP A 106 -14.65 11.96 4.99
CA ASP A 106 -16.01 11.99 5.54
C ASP A 106 -16.86 10.85 4.96
N GLY A 107 -17.58 10.15 5.85
CA GLY A 107 -18.50 9.07 5.48
C GLY A 107 -17.81 7.73 5.18
N ILE A 108 -16.51 7.60 5.39
CA ILE A 108 -15.80 6.32 5.35
C ILE A 108 -15.46 5.88 6.78
N ASP A 109 -16.14 4.84 7.23
CA ASP A 109 -15.80 4.15 8.47
C ASP A 109 -15.06 2.86 8.13
N VAL A 110 -13.77 2.81 8.41
CA VAL A 110 -12.94 1.62 8.20
C VAL A 110 -13.22 0.64 9.33
N ASP A 111 -13.88 -0.46 9.02
CA ASP A 111 -14.28 -1.48 9.99
C ASP A 111 -13.36 -2.71 9.99
N LYS A 112 -12.65 -2.97 8.87
CA LYS A 112 -11.78 -4.12 8.75
C LYS A 112 -10.56 -3.83 7.86
N ILE A 113 -9.41 -4.34 8.29
CA ILE A 113 -8.17 -4.36 7.49
C ILE A 113 -7.62 -5.79 7.50
N ASP A 114 -7.47 -6.37 6.31
CA ASP A 114 -6.76 -7.63 6.10
C ASP A 114 -5.39 -7.35 5.50
N MET A 115 -4.32 -7.82 6.14
CA MET A 115 -2.97 -7.56 5.71
C MET A 115 -2.13 -8.84 5.68
N LYS A 116 -1.28 -8.95 4.66
CA LYS A 116 -0.36 -10.08 4.48
C LYS A 116 1.00 -9.58 4.04
N ILE A 117 2.06 -10.14 4.64
CA ILE A 117 3.44 -9.90 4.24
C ILE A 117 4.06 -11.22 3.78
N VAL A 118 4.74 -11.21 2.64
CA VAL A 118 5.44 -12.37 2.06
C VAL A 118 6.84 -11.93 1.64
N LEU A 119 7.85 -12.70 2.05
CA LEU A 119 9.22 -12.55 1.56
C LEU A 119 9.39 -13.44 0.32
N ARG A 120 9.86 -12.85 -0.78
CA ARG A 120 10.05 -13.57 -2.03
C ARG A 120 11.21 -13.00 -2.88
N PRO A 121 11.69 -13.74 -3.87
CA PRO A 121 12.56 -13.19 -4.89
C PRO A 121 11.86 -12.05 -5.65
N PRO A 122 12.59 -11.00 -6.07
CA PRO A 122 12.04 -9.96 -6.92
C PRO A 122 11.81 -10.47 -8.35
N THR A 123 10.84 -9.87 -9.05
CA THR A 123 10.78 -9.97 -10.51
C THR A 123 11.90 -9.13 -11.14
N ALA A 124 12.23 -9.37 -12.41
CA ALA A 124 13.25 -8.59 -13.13
C ALA A 124 12.91 -7.08 -13.14
N LYS A 125 11.61 -6.74 -13.27
CA LYS A 125 11.15 -5.34 -13.22
C LYS A 125 11.35 -4.73 -11.83
N GLU A 126 10.99 -5.44 -10.77
CA GLU A 126 11.16 -4.99 -9.39
C GLU A 126 12.64 -4.84 -9.03
N GLN A 127 13.48 -5.80 -9.45
CA GLN A 127 14.93 -5.72 -9.25
C GLN A 127 15.51 -4.45 -9.86
N LYS A 128 15.10 -4.12 -11.09
CA LYS A 128 15.53 -2.89 -11.78
C LYS A 128 15.00 -1.64 -11.08
N GLN A 129 13.70 -1.59 -10.73
CA GLN A 129 13.07 -0.41 -10.14
C GLN A 129 13.60 -0.11 -8.74
N LEU A 130 13.82 -1.15 -7.93
CA LEU A 130 14.37 -1.05 -6.58
C LEU A 130 15.90 -1.07 -6.54
N ARG A 131 16.58 -1.22 -7.70
CA ARG A 131 18.05 -1.32 -7.79
C ARG A 131 18.62 -2.36 -6.84
N LEU A 132 18.03 -3.57 -6.85
CA LEU A 132 18.45 -4.66 -5.98
C LEU A 132 19.68 -5.36 -6.54
N SER A 133 20.58 -5.78 -5.66
CA SER A 133 21.70 -6.65 -6.00
C SER A 133 21.20 -8.09 -6.26
N PRO A 134 21.96 -8.91 -7.01
CA PRO A 134 21.65 -10.32 -7.16
C PRO A 134 21.53 -11.01 -5.81
N GLY A 135 20.47 -11.80 -5.62
CA GLY A 135 20.20 -12.53 -4.38
C GLY A 135 19.43 -11.75 -3.31
N GLU A 136 19.25 -10.43 -3.46
CA GLU A 136 18.38 -9.67 -2.56
C GLU A 136 16.91 -10.09 -2.75
N ARG A 137 16.18 -10.12 -1.64
CA ARG A 137 14.75 -10.45 -1.60
C ARG A 137 13.94 -9.18 -1.40
N VAL A 138 12.67 -9.29 -1.75
CA VAL A 138 11.67 -8.27 -1.47
C VAL A 138 10.65 -8.75 -0.45
N ALA A 139 10.15 -7.81 0.33
CA ALA A 139 8.94 -7.96 1.09
C ALA A 139 7.77 -7.43 0.26
N GLN A 140 6.78 -8.28 0.01
CA GLN A 140 5.50 -7.89 -0.56
C GLN A 140 4.48 -7.80 0.56
N LEU A 141 3.99 -6.59 0.80
CA LEU A 141 2.86 -6.32 1.69
C LEU A 141 1.63 -6.10 0.83
N THR A 142 0.56 -6.85 1.11
CA THR A 142 -0.77 -6.63 0.55
C THR A 142 -1.74 -6.27 1.66
N ARG A 143 -2.63 -5.33 1.40
CA ARG A 143 -3.61 -4.87 2.37
C ARG A 143 -4.95 -4.61 1.70
N TRP A 144 -5.99 -5.23 2.20
CA TRP A 144 -7.37 -4.90 1.93
C TRP A 144 -7.92 -4.01 3.03
N THR A 145 -8.66 -2.98 2.66
CA THR A 145 -9.40 -2.10 3.57
C THR A 145 -10.88 -2.17 3.25
N PHE A 146 -11.70 -2.36 4.26
CA PHE A 146 -13.14 -2.52 4.14
C PHE A 146 -13.87 -1.43 4.91
N SER A 147 -15.05 -1.07 4.40
CA SER A 147 -16.03 -0.19 5.04
C SER A 147 -17.42 -0.75 4.77
N ALA A 148 -18.25 -0.93 5.78
CA ALA A 148 -19.57 -1.58 5.70
C ALA A 148 -19.50 -2.92 4.94
N ASP A 149 -18.55 -3.79 5.35
CA ASP A 149 -18.28 -5.11 4.74
C ASP A 149 -17.92 -5.09 3.24
N ARG A 150 -17.68 -3.93 2.65
CA ARG A 150 -17.26 -3.77 1.24
C ARG A 150 -15.80 -3.38 1.16
N ALA A 151 -15.06 -4.02 0.25
CA ALA A 151 -13.70 -3.59 -0.07
C ALA A 151 -13.73 -2.19 -0.71
N ILE A 152 -13.00 -1.25 -0.12
CA ILE A 152 -12.87 0.12 -0.61
C ILE A 152 -11.49 0.41 -1.17
N ASN A 153 -10.46 -0.29 -0.67
CA ASN A 153 -9.09 -0.14 -1.11
C ASN A 153 -8.35 -1.48 -1.04
N TYR A 154 -7.51 -1.72 -2.04
CA TYR A 154 -6.45 -2.71 -2.01
C TYR A 154 -5.13 -2.03 -2.30
N VAL A 155 -4.08 -2.35 -1.56
CA VAL A 155 -2.74 -1.88 -1.86
C VAL A 155 -1.74 -3.03 -1.81
N ARG A 156 -0.82 -3.01 -2.77
CA ARG A 156 0.35 -3.87 -2.81
C ARG A 156 1.60 -3.01 -2.78
N PHE A 157 2.38 -3.15 -1.73
CA PHE A 157 3.74 -2.62 -1.65
C PHE A 157 4.74 -3.73 -1.94
N VAL A 158 5.73 -3.43 -2.75
CA VAL A 158 6.93 -4.26 -2.91
C VAL A 158 8.12 -3.42 -2.49
N MET A 159 8.83 -3.83 -1.46
CA MET A 159 9.90 -3.08 -0.85
C MET A 159 11.12 -3.95 -0.56
N ARG A 160 12.27 -3.33 -0.30
CA ARG A 160 13.45 -4.07 0.14
C ARG A 160 13.16 -4.79 1.45
N GLU A 161 13.58 -6.06 1.57
CA GLU A 161 13.37 -6.87 2.78
C GLU A 161 13.85 -6.16 4.05
N ARG A 162 14.98 -5.43 3.98
CA ARG A 162 15.55 -4.71 5.13
C ARG A 162 14.57 -3.70 5.77
N LEU A 163 13.63 -3.16 5.01
CA LEU A 163 12.68 -2.16 5.54
C LEU A 163 11.65 -2.75 6.52
N ILE A 164 11.41 -4.07 6.48
CA ILE A 164 10.52 -4.72 7.45
C ILE A 164 11.23 -5.12 8.75
N HIS A 165 12.56 -5.14 8.73
CA HIS A 165 13.38 -5.45 9.91
C HIS A 165 13.85 -4.20 10.64
N THR A 166 13.62 -3.02 10.09
CA THR A 166 13.85 -1.77 10.80
C THR A 166 12.79 -1.68 11.91
N PRO A 167 13.19 -1.61 13.20
CA PRO A 167 12.22 -1.52 14.27
C PRO A 167 11.38 -0.26 14.05
N PHE A 168 10.10 -0.46 13.79
CA PHE A 168 9.13 0.62 13.78
C PHE A 168 8.85 1.00 15.24
N GLY A 169 9.73 1.81 15.80
CA GLY A 169 9.55 2.40 17.13
C GLY A 169 10.29 1.66 18.26
N GLU A 170 11.48 2.07 18.55
CA GLU A 170 11.95 2.35 19.90
C GLU A 170 11.89 3.85 20.13
#